data_80dfab06cab24f375a45d8bf23ae7972
#
_entry.id   80dfab06cab24f375a45d8bf23ae7972
#
_cell.length_a   1.000
_cell.length_b   1.000
_cell.length_c   1.000
_cell.angle_alpha   90.00
_cell.angle_beta   90.00
_cell.angle_gamma   90.00
#
_symmetry.space_group_name_H-M   'P 1'
#
loop_
_entity.id
_entity.type
_entity.pdbx_description
1 polymer ?
#
loop_
_entity_poly.entity_id
_entity_poly.type
_entity_poly.pdbx_seq_one_letter_code
_entity_poly.pdbx_strand_id
1 'polypeptide(L)'
;MASTEALPTHFDVIILGTGLPETIMAAACAQAGKTVLHLDRRNYYGGDWASFSLHTARSEWFDALTRPATPPLPDGITLEEGEQAVMLGCECAVRDFSDEGTILEQCGPSAANILDDALDKYRKIRRVQFDLMPKVLTARDAMVKALLSSGVSKYLEFKPIRKVLFEPEPQTMAFEPIPLTKNQISSTDRLKSLIDRRRFMKFLEFCTGWNATQDPALLEEYCHRPLGEFLTRKYSMGAETQALIHGMIALMAPQPTTLQGLTAICLIMDSVGVYCPSPFLFPEYGCGELPQAFARNAAVFGAIYKVGYPIDHVVTKEGRLSAVLIEEGKINCDVVFSSPEYVPREWRGIEEGDVKKRIYRSIVISNEAGNQLVDKEADVALTSFGDQGSSRLMQMGHRMTAPGYFVTHLIADDEESIRKAESRLFPDTPLPYKLRFSLPASTDFEPGPSTPSNFHVLPGIDRNLDYIQVLEKVRHSFSSIFPGVDFLPTTAASSRPEDPE
;
A
#
# COMPACT_ATOMS: atom_id res chain seq x y z
N MET A 1 -27.98 -21.56 -14.57
CA MET A 1 -28.55 -20.34 -15.16
C MET A 1 -28.70 -19.38 -14.00
N ALA A 2 -27.77 -18.42 -13.83
CA ALA A 2 -27.94 -17.38 -12.84
C ALA A 2 -29.04 -16.46 -13.34
N SER A 3 -30.07 -16.20 -12.52
CA SER A 3 -31.08 -15.19 -12.79
C SER A 3 -30.38 -13.85 -12.95
N THR A 4 -30.47 -13.27 -14.14
CA THR A 4 -30.09 -11.88 -14.38
C THR A 4 -31.13 -10.99 -13.71
N GLU A 5 -31.07 -10.84 -12.39
CA GLU A 5 -31.83 -9.77 -11.73
C GLU A 5 -31.28 -8.46 -12.26
N ALA A 6 -32.17 -7.60 -12.76
CA ALA A 6 -31.83 -6.27 -13.21
C ALA A 6 -31.23 -5.49 -12.03
N LEU A 7 -30.15 -4.73 -12.28
CA LEU A 7 -29.56 -3.87 -11.26
C LEU A 7 -30.59 -2.86 -10.73
N PRO A 8 -30.58 -2.56 -9.42
CA PRO A 8 -31.31 -1.42 -8.89
C PRO A 8 -30.96 -0.14 -9.64
N THR A 9 -31.93 0.73 -9.84
CA THR A 9 -31.73 2.03 -10.52
C THR A 9 -31.17 3.12 -9.62
N HIS A 10 -31.05 2.84 -8.31
CA HIS A 10 -30.53 3.77 -7.31
C HIS A 10 -29.72 3.01 -6.25
N PHE A 11 -28.62 3.64 -5.80
CA PHE A 11 -27.79 3.20 -4.68
C PHE A 11 -27.49 4.38 -3.75
N ASP A 12 -27.38 4.13 -2.45
CA ASP A 12 -26.91 5.14 -1.49
C ASP A 12 -25.46 5.57 -1.83
N VAL A 13 -24.64 4.59 -2.23
CA VAL A 13 -23.20 4.80 -2.50
C VAL A 13 -22.79 4.11 -3.79
N ILE A 14 -22.12 4.84 -4.68
CA ILE A 14 -21.35 4.26 -5.78
C ILE A 14 -19.87 4.46 -5.50
N ILE A 15 -19.06 3.42 -5.75
CA ILE A 15 -17.61 3.47 -5.58
C ILE A 15 -16.94 3.15 -6.91
N LEU A 16 -15.99 4.01 -7.30
CA LEU A 16 -15.23 3.91 -8.54
C LEU A 16 -13.77 3.53 -8.25
N GLY A 17 -13.36 2.36 -8.77
CA GLY A 17 -12.05 1.75 -8.50
C GLY A 17 -12.11 0.70 -7.39
N THR A 18 -11.24 -0.31 -7.46
CA THR A 18 -11.18 -1.42 -6.48
C THR A 18 -9.88 -1.44 -5.67
N GLY A 19 -9.19 -0.31 -5.55
CA GLY A 19 -8.02 -0.17 -4.69
C GLY A 19 -8.34 -0.43 -3.21
N LEU A 20 -7.32 -0.44 -2.38
CA LEU A 20 -7.50 -0.70 -0.96
C LEU A 20 -8.41 0.33 -0.26
N PRO A 21 -8.26 1.64 -0.49
CA PRO A 21 -9.14 2.64 0.11
C PRO A 21 -10.60 2.46 -0.29
N GLU A 22 -10.84 2.19 -1.57
CA GLU A 22 -12.18 2.00 -2.15
C GLU A 22 -12.86 0.76 -1.55
N THR A 23 -12.13 -0.35 -1.42
CA THR A 23 -12.66 -1.60 -0.86
C THR A 23 -12.90 -1.50 0.64
N ILE A 24 -12.06 -0.76 1.40
CA ILE A 24 -12.31 -0.44 2.81
C ILE A 24 -13.59 0.40 2.93
N MET A 25 -13.76 1.44 2.10
CA MET A 25 -14.96 2.28 2.09
C MET A 25 -16.20 1.46 1.77
N ALA A 26 -16.12 0.56 0.78
CA ALA A 26 -17.22 -0.34 0.43
C ALA A 26 -17.64 -1.22 1.60
N ALA A 27 -16.66 -1.81 2.31
CA ALA A 27 -16.94 -2.64 3.47
C ALA A 27 -17.58 -1.83 4.62
N ALA A 28 -17.07 -0.62 4.88
CA ALA A 28 -17.62 0.25 5.91
C ALA A 28 -19.07 0.68 5.58
N CYS A 29 -19.35 1.08 4.34
CA CYS A 29 -20.69 1.45 3.89
C CYS A 29 -21.67 0.26 3.93
N ALA A 30 -21.26 -0.89 3.43
CA ALA A 30 -22.11 -2.09 3.41
C ALA A 30 -22.41 -2.60 4.83
N GLN A 31 -21.41 -2.63 5.73
CA GLN A 31 -21.62 -2.97 7.15
C GLN A 31 -22.52 -1.96 7.87
N ALA A 32 -22.51 -0.70 7.44
CA ALA A 32 -23.43 0.33 7.93
C ALA A 32 -24.85 0.25 7.32
N GLY A 33 -25.14 -0.79 6.53
CA GLY A 33 -26.46 -1.03 5.93
C GLY A 33 -26.76 -0.15 4.71
N LYS A 34 -25.75 0.46 4.09
CA LYS A 34 -25.91 1.22 2.84
C LYS A 34 -25.95 0.29 1.64
N THR A 35 -26.77 0.63 0.66
CA THR A 35 -26.71 -0.02 -0.65
C THR A 35 -25.50 0.48 -1.42
N VAL A 36 -24.60 -0.45 -1.81
CA VAL A 36 -23.32 -0.13 -2.44
C VAL A 36 -23.23 -0.76 -3.82
N LEU A 37 -22.94 0.05 -4.85
CA LEU A 37 -22.51 -0.41 -6.16
C LEU A 37 -21.03 -0.08 -6.33
N HIS A 38 -20.20 -1.10 -6.51
CA HIS A 38 -18.75 -0.96 -6.65
C HIS A 38 -18.32 -1.32 -8.06
N LEU A 39 -17.75 -0.35 -8.76
CA LEU A 39 -17.45 -0.41 -10.18
C LEU A 39 -15.94 -0.24 -10.42
N ASP A 40 -15.39 -1.04 -11.34
CA ASP A 40 -14.03 -0.85 -11.84
C ASP A 40 -13.95 -1.18 -13.32
N ARG A 41 -13.28 -0.30 -14.09
CA ARG A 41 -13.01 -0.56 -15.51
C ARG A 41 -11.93 -1.61 -15.74
N ARG A 42 -11.09 -1.86 -14.74
CA ARG A 42 -10.09 -2.93 -14.76
C ARG A 42 -10.78 -4.28 -14.51
N ASN A 43 -10.24 -5.34 -15.11
CA ASN A 43 -10.75 -6.70 -14.94
C ASN A 43 -10.15 -7.45 -13.74
N TYR A 44 -9.47 -6.73 -12.84
CA TYR A 44 -8.85 -7.24 -11.63
C TYR A 44 -9.11 -6.32 -10.42
N TYR A 45 -9.00 -6.88 -9.22
CA TYR A 45 -9.14 -6.14 -7.97
C TYR A 45 -7.81 -5.51 -7.53
N GLY A 46 -7.91 -4.41 -6.82
CA GLY A 46 -6.78 -3.79 -6.15
C GLY A 46 -6.20 -2.57 -6.85
N GLY A 47 -6.47 -2.35 -8.14
CA GLY A 47 -5.93 -1.20 -8.86
C GLY A 47 -4.41 -1.14 -8.73
N ASP A 48 -3.87 0.00 -8.30
CA ASP A 48 -2.44 0.17 -8.03
C ASP A 48 -1.95 -0.52 -6.73
N TRP A 49 -2.86 -1.11 -5.95
CA TRP A 49 -2.58 -1.92 -4.76
C TRP A 49 -2.54 -3.42 -5.06
N ALA A 50 -2.68 -3.80 -6.33
CA ALA A 50 -2.76 -5.20 -6.74
C ALA A 50 -1.43 -5.94 -6.61
N SER A 51 -1.55 -7.26 -6.45
CA SER A 51 -0.45 -8.22 -6.60
C SER A 51 -0.66 -9.03 -7.85
N PHE A 52 0.40 -9.26 -8.62
CA PHE A 52 0.37 -10.02 -9.85
C PHE A 52 1.37 -11.17 -9.85
N SER A 53 1.02 -12.22 -10.56
CA SER A 53 2.05 -13.12 -11.10
C SER A 53 2.61 -12.55 -12.40
N LEU A 54 3.80 -12.97 -12.81
CA LEU A 54 4.32 -12.55 -14.12
C LEU A 54 3.38 -12.91 -15.28
N HIS A 55 2.55 -13.92 -15.11
CA HIS A 55 1.59 -14.31 -16.13
C HIS A 55 0.39 -13.35 -16.18
N THR A 56 -0.20 -13.07 -15.01
CA THR A 56 -1.39 -12.21 -14.92
C THR A 56 -1.07 -10.75 -15.14
N ALA A 57 0.13 -10.29 -14.80
CA ALA A 57 0.57 -8.92 -15.08
C ALA A 57 0.44 -8.55 -16.55
N ARG A 58 0.74 -9.48 -17.46
CA ARG A 58 0.65 -9.20 -18.91
C ARG A 58 -0.79 -9.02 -19.36
N SER A 59 -1.68 -9.93 -18.99
CA SER A 59 -3.07 -9.95 -19.48
C SER A 59 -4.01 -9.01 -18.70
N GLU A 60 -3.61 -8.55 -17.54
CA GLU A 60 -4.47 -7.75 -16.67
C GLU A 60 -3.95 -6.33 -16.50
N TRP A 61 -2.72 -6.16 -16.01
CA TRP A 61 -2.18 -4.85 -15.73
C TRP A 61 -1.79 -4.09 -16.99
N PHE A 62 -1.03 -4.72 -17.92
CA PHE A 62 -0.55 -4.04 -19.12
C PHE A 62 -1.65 -3.74 -20.13
N ASP A 63 -2.62 -4.63 -20.29
CA ASP A 63 -3.77 -4.39 -21.16
C ASP A 63 -4.61 -3.21 -20.66
N ALA A 64 -4.73 -3.05 -19.33
CA ALA A 64 -5.41 -1.91 -18.74
C ALA A 64 -4.70 -0.57 -19.00
N LEU A 65 -3.36 -0.58 -19.23
CA LEU A 65 -2.57 0.63 -19.54
C LEU A 65 -2.76 1.13 -20.99
N THR A 66 -3.30 0.31 -21.90
CA THR A 66 -3.38 0.59 -23.34
C THR A 66 -4.76 1.01 -23.83
N ARG A 67 -5.72 1.26 -22.93
CA ARG A 67 -7.08 1.66 -23.31
C ARG A 67 -7.11 2.98 -24.10
N PRO A 68 -7.97 3.10 -25.13
CA PRO A 68 -8.14 4.35 -25.89
C PRO A 68 -8.68 5.48 -24.98
N ALA A 69 -8.18 6.68 -25.23
CA ALA A 69 -8.35 7.85 -24.35
C ALA A 69 -9.78 8.42 -24.28
N THR A 70 -10.71 8.07 -25.14
CA THR A 70 -12.04 8.71 -25.22
C THR A 70 -13.09 7.77 -25.78
N PRO A 71 -13.79 6.98 -24.96
CA PRO A 71 -14.95 6.26 -25.42
C PRO A 71 -16.15 7.20 -25.63
N PRO A 72 -17.01 6.94 -26.65
CA PRO A 72 -18.24 7.69 -26.82
C PRO A 72 -19.22 7.44 -25.67
N LEU A 73 -20.22 8.34 -25.55
CA LEU A 73 -21.36 8.09 -24.64
C LEU A 73 -22.04 6.76 -25.02
N PRO A 74 -22.51 5.98 -24.04
CA PRO A 74 -23.28 4.77 -24.31
C PRO A 74 -24.54 5.07 -25.14
N ASP A 75 -24.86 4.19 -26.09
CA ASP A 75 -26.02 4.36 -26.94
C ASP A 75 -27.34 4.35 -26.13
N GLY A 76 -28.29 5.19 -26.53
CA GLY A 76 -29.62 5.21 -25.91
C GLY A 76 -29.74 6.02 -24.61
N ILE A 77 -28.69 6.68 -24.14
CA ILE A 77 -28.72 7.57 -22.98
C ILE A 77 -29.39 8.88 -23.37
N THR A 78 -30.48 9.23 -22.68
CA THR A 78 -31.13 10.54 -22.77
C THR A 78 -30.87 11.34 -21.51
N LEU A 79 -30.32 12.53 -21.67
CA LEU A 79 -30.10 13.49 -20.58
C LEU A 79 -31.36 14.32 -20.39
N GLU A 80 -31.75 14.56 -19.14
CA GLU A 80 -32.85 15.46 -18.78
C GLU A 80 -32.41 16.91 -18.84
N GLU A 81 -33.38 17.83 -18.76
CA GLU A 81 -33.09 19.27 -18.73
C GLU A 81 -32.22 19.63 -17.51
N GLY A 82 -31.11 20.34 -17.77
CA GLY A 82 -30.12 20.74 -16.75
C GLY A 82 -29.10 19.66 -16.41
N GLU A 83 -29.17 18.46 -17.01
CA GLU A 83 -28.13 17.42 -16.84
C GLU A 83 -26.98 17.61 -17.82
N GLN A 84 -25.76 17.32 -17.34
CA GLN A 84 -24.54 17.33 -18.14
C GLN A 84 -23.79 16.00 -17.95
N ALA A 85 -23.41 15.37 -19.05
CA ALA A 85 -22.49 14.24 -19.02
C ALA A 85 -21.05 14.71 -18.89
N VAL A 86 -20.34 14.19 -17.90
CA VAL A 86 -18.92 14.47 -17.65
C VAL A 86 -18.13 13.21 -17.80
N MET A 87 -17.06 13.27 -18.58
CA MET A 87 -16.16 12.15 -18.79
C MET A 87 -15.24 11.96 -17.58
N LEU A 88 -15.22 10.74 -17.05
CA LEU A 88 -14.30 10.37 -15.99
C LEU A 88 -12.85 10.33 -16.46
N GLY A 89 -11.91 10.61 -15.56
CA GLY A 89 -10.49 10.47 -15.83
C GLY A 89 -10.15 9.03 -16.26
N CYS A 90 -9.26 8.89 -17.21
CA CYS A 90 -8.79 7.59 -17.71
C CYS A 90 -7.27 7.53 -17.85
N GLU A 91 -6.54 8.45 -17.23
CA GLU A 91 -5.09 8.51 -17.38
C GLU A 91 -4.42 7.34 -16.65
N CYS A 92 -3.77 6.47 -17.42
CA CYS A 92 -2.75 5.61 -16.86
C CYS A 92 -1.50 6.46 -16.57
N ALA A 93 -1.24 6.60 -15.28
CA ALA A 93 -0.13 7.42 -14.81
C ALA A 93 1.19 6.64 -14.64
N VAL A 94 1.21 5.35 -14.98
CA VAL A 94 2.43 4.52 -14.95
C VAL A 94 3.38 4.96 -16.05
N ARG A 95 4.65 5.17 -15.71
CA ARG A 95 5.73 5.41 -16.68
C ARG A 95 6.77 4.32 -16.56
N ASP A 96 7.03 3.65 -17.67
CA ASP A 96 8.12 2.69 -17.80
C ASP A 96 9.45 3.43 -18.02
N PHE A 97 10.50 3.03 -17.33
CA PHE A 97 11.87 3.49 -17.52
C PHE A 97 12.88 2.35 -17.60
N SER A 98 12.43 1.17 -18.03
CA SER A 98 13.29 0.01 -18.29
C SER A 98 14.22 0.26 -19.51
N ASP A 99 15.48 -0.14 -19.40
CA ASP A 99 16.47 0.03 -20.49
C ASP A 99 16.37 -1.05 -21.57
N GLU A 100 15.73 -2.17 -21.28
CA GLU A 100 15.74 -3.41 -22.08
C GLU A 100 14.36 -3.73 -22.68
N GLY A 101 13.78 -2.79 -23.39
CA GLY A 101 12.45 -2.92 -23.95
C GLY A 101 11.33 -2.54 -22.97
N THR A 102 10.11 -2.57 -23.48
CA THR A 102 8.95 -2.25 -22.64
C THR A 102 8.71 -3.32 -21.60
N ILE A 103 8.05 -2.96 -20.50
CA ILE A 103 7.56 -3.93 -19.49
C ILE A 103 6.86 -5.12 -20.19
N LEU A 104 6.12 -4.86 -21.27
CA LEU A 104 5.42 -5.88 -22.09
C LEU A 104 6.35 -6.94 -22.68
N GLU A 105 7.53 -6.56 -23.15
CA GLU A 105 8.50 -7.48 -23.77
C GLU A 105 9.19 -8.34 -22.71
N GLN A 106 9.38 -7.82 -21.50
CA GLN A 106 10.02 -8.55 -20.39
C GLN A 106 9.08 -9.57 -19.70
N CYS A 107 7.77 -9.37 -19.74
CA CYS A 107 6.79 -10.24 -19.08
C CYS A 107 6.40 -11.51 -19.87
N GLY A 108 6.92 -11.73 -21.08
CA GLY A 108 6.59 -12.94 -21.83
C GLY A 108 7.57 -13.32 -22.90
N PRO A 109 8.20 -14.48 -22.84
CA PRO A 109 8.78 -15.05 -24.02
C PRO A 109 7.67 -15.37 -25.02
N SER A 110 7.91 -15.02 -26.28
CA SER A 110 7.11 -15.57 -27.38
C SER A 110 7.05 -17.08 -27.22
N ALA A 111 5.86 -17.62 -27.03
CA ALA A 111 5.61 -19.01 -26.61
C ALA A 111 6.11 -20.07 -27.62
N ALA A 112 6.70 -19.66 -28.73
CA ALA A 112 6.97 -20.51 -29.88
C ALA A 112 8.32 -21.28 -29.86
N ASN A 113 9.27 -20.97 -28.96
CA ASN A 113 10.64 -21.49 -29.07
C ASN A 113 11.25 -22.05 -27.77
N ILE A 114 10.47 -22.66 -26.88
CA ILE A 114 10.99 -23.13 -25.59
C ILE A 114 11.08 -24.66 -25.58
N LEU A 115 12.30 -25.19 -25.56
CA LEU A 115 12.62 -26.60 -25.32
C LEU A 115 12.24 -27.03 -23.89
N ASP A 116 12.01 -28.32 -23.64
CA ASP A 116 11.36 -28.87 -22.43
C ASP A 116 11.95 -28.41 -21.08
N ASP A 117 13.25 -28.23 -20.93
CA ASP A 117 13.88 -27.70 -19.69
C ASP A 117 13.56 -26.21 -19.47
N ALA A 118 13.44 -25.46 -20.54
CA ALA A 118 13.01 -24.08 -20.49
C ALA A 118 11.51 -23.98 -20.15
N LEU A 119 10.69 -24.97 -20.53
CA LEU A 119 9.27 -24.99 -20.22
C LEU A 119 9.00 -25.15 -18.71
N ASP A 120 9.74 -25.99 -18.01
CA ASP A 120 9.59 -26.14 -16.55
C ASP A 120 10.09 -24.92 -15.78
N LYS A 121 11.20 -24.33 -16.20
CA LYS A 121 11.69 -23.03 -15.71
C LYS A 121 10.67 -21.92 -15.95
N TYR A 122 10.07 -21.88 -17.14
CA TYR A 122 9.03 -20.92 -17.48
C TYR A 122 7.75 -21.11 -16.66
N ARG A 123 7.32 -22.37 -16.45
CA ARG A 123 6.16 -22.69 -15.60
C ARG A 123 6.36 -22.23 -14.16
N LYS A 124 7.57 -22.36 -13.61
CA LYS A 124 7.91 -21.89 -12.25
C LYS A 124 7.90 -20.37 -12.16
N ILE A 125 8.57 -19.71 -13.10
CA ILE A 125 8.71 -18.25 -13.07
C ILE A 125 7.37 -17.53 -13.30
N ARG A 126 6.45 -18.10 -14.07
CA ARG A 126 5.09 -17.59 -14.25
C ARG A 126 4.29 -17.51 -12.94
N ARG A 127 4.65 -18.31 -11.95
CA ARG A 127 4.00 -18.33 -10.63
C ARG A 127 4.63 -17.34 -9.64
N VAL A 128 5.73 -16.70 -10.01
CA VAL A 128 6.35 -15.68 -9.17
C VAL A 128 5.40 -14.52 -9.01
N GLN A 129 5.06 -14.22 -7.77
CA GLN A 129 4.17 -13.12 -7.42
C GLN A 129 4.97 -11.89 -7.02
N PHE A 130 4.44 -10.73 -7.30
CA PHE A 130 4.98 -9.45 -6.90
C PHE A 130 3.87 -8.42 -6.68
N ASP A 131 4.16 -7.45 -5.83
CA ASP A 131 3.26 -6.35 -5.50
C ASP A 131 3.62 -5.10 -6.30
N LEU A 132 2.62 -4.39 -6.81
CA LEU A 132 2.84 -3.05 -7.36
C LEU A 132 3.33 -2.10 -6.26
N MET A 133 2.70 -2.14 -5.09
CA MET A 133 3.09 -1.36 -3.91
C MET A 133 3.12 -2.25 -2.66
N PRO A 134 4.26 -2.91 -2.36
CA PRO A 134 4.38 -3.72 -1.17
C PRO A 134 4.32 -2.85 0.08
N LYS A 135 3.52 -3.29 1.04
CA LYS A 135 3.37 -2.66 2.35
C LYS A 135 3.38 -3.71 3.45
N VAL A 136 3.66 -3.30 4.66
CA VAL A 136 3.72 -4.17 5.84
C VAL A 136 2.71 -3.74 6.88
N LEU A 137 2.24 -4.69 7.66
CA LEU A 137 1.42 -4.44 8.85
C LEU A 137 2.31 -4.46 10.09
N THR A 138 2.08 -3.53 10.99
CA THR A 138 2.65 -3.60 12.33
C THR A 138 1.63 -4.25 13.26
N ALA A 139 2.03 -5.24 14.04
CA ALA A 139 1.12 -6.15 14.73
C ALA A 139 0.03 -5.49 15.61
N ARG A 140 0.26 -4.26 16.06
CA ARG A 140 -0.70 -3.48 16.88
C ARG A 140 -1.20 -2.20 16.18
N ASP A 141 -0.99 -2.05 14.88
CA ASP A 141 -1.44 -0.87 14.16
C ASP A 141 -2.98 -0.80 13.99
N ALA A 142 -3.44 0.34 13.52
CA ALA A 142 -4.86 0.58 13.31
C ALA A 142 -5.46 -0.32 12.22
N MET A 143 -4.67 -0.72 11.22
CA MET A 143 -5.14 -1.61 10.15
C MET A 143 -5.37 -3.03 10.69
N VAL A 144 -4.46 -3.57 11.52
CA VAL A 144 -4.66 -4.88 12.16
C VAL A 144 -5.91 -4.88 13.02
N LYS A 145 -6.13 -3.80 13.80
CA LYS A 145 -7.35 -3.65 14.59
C LYS A 145 -8.61 -3.63 13.70
N ALA A 146 -8.57 -2.89 12.58
CA ALA A 146 -9.68 -2.83 11.62
C ALA A 146 -9.97 -4.19 10.98
N LEU A 147 -8.93 -4.95 10.60
CA LEU A 147 -9.08 -6.31 10.05
C LEU A 147 -9.74 -7.26 11.04
N LEU A 148 -9.37 -7.16 12.32
CA LEU A 148 -9.93 -8.01 13.39
C LEU A 148 -11.38 -7.63 13.69
N SER A 149 -11.67 -6.34 13.91
CA SER A 149 -13.02 -5.88 14.28
C SER A 149 -14.04 -6.10 13.17
N SER A 150 -13.67 -5.81 11.93
CA SER A 150 -14.56 -6.03 10.76
C SER A 150 -14.75 -7.49 10.36
N GLY A 151 -13.95 -8.41 10.94
CA GLY A 151 -13.95 -9.83 10.56
C GLY A 151 -13.27 -10.13 9.20
N VAL A 152 -12.62 -9.16 8.58
CA VAL A 152 -11.88 -9.33 7.30
C VAL A 152 -10.67 -10.24 7.48
N SER A 153 -10.05 -10.25 8.67
CA SER A 153 -8.91 -11.12 9.00
C SER A 153 -9.13 -12.61 8.72
N LYS A 154 -10.39 -13.07 8.66
CA LYS A 154 -10.74 -14.46 8.34
C LYS A 154 -10.42 -14.89 6.92
N TYR A 155 -10.20 -13.92 6.03
CA TYR A 155 -9.90 -14.16 4.62
C TYR A 155 -8.41 -14.01 4.31
N LEU A 156 -7.57 -13.77 5.31
CA LEU A 156 -6.17 -13.40 5.15
C LEU A 156 -5.26 -14.31 5.95
N GLU A 157 -4.11 -14.61 5.39
CA GLU A 157 -3.00 -15.30 6.06
C GLU A 157 -1.77 -14.41 6.06
N PHE A 158 -0.99 -14.44 7.15
CA PHE A 158 0.17 -13.56 7.32
C PHE A 158 1.42 -14.32 7.68
N LYS A 159 2.55 -13.87 7.17
CA LYS A 159 3.90 -14.32 7.55
C LYS A 159 4.60 -13.23 8.35
N PRO A 160 5.35 -13.60 9.40
CA PRO A 160 6.20 -12.65 10.10
C PRO A 160 7.43 -12.26 9.27
N ILE A 161 7.75 -10.97 9.25
CA ILE A 161 8.99 -10.49 8.65
C ILE A 161 10.11 -10.65 9.67
N ARG A 162 10.86 -11.73 9.59
CA ARG A 162 11.86 -12.08 10.60
C ARG A 162 13.15 -11.27 10.51
N LYS A 163 13.49 -10.78 9.32
CA LYS A 163 14.68 -9.94 9.09
C LYS A 163 14.27 -8.50 8.86
N VAL A 164 14.51 -7.66 9.87
CA VAL A 164 14.44 -6.21 9.75
C VAL A 164 15.86 -5.71 9.85
N LEU A 165 16.31 -5.06 8.79
CA LEU A 165 17.69 -4.67 8.60
C LEU A 165 17.79 -3.16 8.47
N PHE A 166 18.98 -2.61 8.65
CA PHE A 166 19.30 -1.22 8.35
C PHE A 166 20.68 -1.13 7.68
N GLU A 167 20.92 -0.05 6.98
CA GLU A 167 22.19 0.26 6.35
C GLU A 167 23.01 1.17 7.30
N PRO A 168 24.01 0.64 7.99
CA PRO A 168 24.75 1.44 8.97
C PRO A 168 25.65 2.51 8.34
N GLU A 169 26.16 2.25 7.15
CA GLU A 169 26.94 3.17 6.35
C GLU A 169 26.22 3.46 5.06
N PRO A 170 25.72 4.69 4.86
CA PRO A 170 24.94 5.05 3.70
C PRO A 170 25.63 4.67 2.38
N GLN A 171 24.84 4.18 1.42
CA GLN A 171 25.24 3.84 0.08
C GLN A 171 26.19 2.63 -0.06
N THR A 172 26.46 1.86 0.99
CA THR A 172 27.28 0.65 0.91
C THR A 172 26.48 -0.58 0.50
N MET A 173 25.15 -0.57 0.70
CA MET A 173 24.24 -1.72 0.58
C MET A 173 24.69 -2.91 1.46
N ALA A 174 25.45 -2.63 2.51
CA ALA A 174 25.76 -3.56 3.57
C ALA A 174 24.71 -3.42 4.67
N PHE A 175 23.97 -4.49 4.94
CA PHE A 175 22.83 -4.45 5.85
C PHE A 175 23.10 -5.25 7.13
N GLU A 176 22.65 -4.70 8.26
CA GLU A 176 22.79 -5.34 9.56
C GLU A 176 21.42 -5.49 10.25
N PRO A 177 21.20 -6.54 11.06
CA PRO A 177 19.97 -6.68 11.82
C PRO A 177 19.75 -5.55 12.81
N ILE A 178 18.52 -5.06 12.89
CA ILE A 178 18.08 -4.13 13.91
C ILE A 178 17.80 -4.90 15.20
N PRO A 179 18.45 -4.57 16.34
CA PRO A 179 18.16 -5.22 17.60
C PRO A 179 16.84 -4.72 18.19
N LEU A 180 15.80 -5.56 18.14
CA LEU A 180 14.44 -5.25 18.64
C LEU A 180 14.16 -5.79 20.03
N THR A 181 14.92 -6.78 20.51
CA THR A 181 14.72 -7.42 21.80
C THR A 181 15.90 -7.17 22.74
N LYS A 182 15.68 -7.28 24.07
CA LYS A 182 16.73 -7.11 25.09
C LYS A 182 17.95 -8.01 24.82
N ASN A 183 17.71 -9.25 24.39
CA ASN A 183 18.80 -10.19 24.07
C ASN A 183 19.61 -9.73 22.86
N GLN A 184 18.94 -9.28 21.79
CA GLN A 184 19.59 -8.75 20.59
C GLN A 184 20.41 -7.47 20.91
N ILE A 185 19.87 -6.57 21.74
CA ILE A 185 20.56 -5.36 22.20
C ILE A 185 21.82 -5.71 22.99
N SER A 186 21.77 -6.75 23.82
CA SER A 186 22.90 -7.19 24.62
C SER A 186 24.00 -7.85 23.78
N SER A 187 23.64 -8.50 22.68
CA SER A 187 24.55 -9.24 21.80
C SER A 187 25.04 -8.46 20.59
N THR A 188 24.47 -7.28 20.29
CA THR A 188 24.91 -6.51 19.13
C THR A 188 26.30 -5.91 19.31
N ASP A 189 27.14 -6.02 18.28
CA ASP A 189 28.48 -5.44 18.27
C ASP A 189 28.46 -3.92 18.03
N ARG A 190 27.33 -3.38 17.57
CA ARG A 190 27.19 -1.92 17.31
C ARG A 190 27.18 -1.09 18.58
N LEU A 191 26.61 -1.59 19.66
CA LEU A 191 26.64 -0.90 20.94
C LEU A 191 27.83 -1.38 21.79
N LYS A 192 29.04 -0.94 21.42
CA LYS A 192 30.30 -1.37 22.07
C LYS A 192 30.38 -0.96 23.53
N SER A 193 29.86 0.24 23.86
CA SER A 193 29.90 0.79 25.20
C SER A 193 28.73 0.28 26.07
N LEU A 194 29.01 -0.15 27.30
CA LEU A 194 27.96 -0.47 28.28
C LEU A 194 27.08 0.74 28.60
N ILE A 195 27.63 1.94 28.48
CA ILE A 195 26.90 3.20 28.71
C ILE A 195 25.87 3.38 27.59
N ASP A 196 26.25 3.16 26.32
CA ASP A 196 25.36 3.33 25.19
C ASP A 196 24.26 2.27 25.18
N ARG A 197 24.57 1.03 25.55
CA ARG A 197 23.56 -0.03 25.77
C ARG A 197 22.54 0.37 26.84
N ARG A 198 23.00 0.93 27.97
CA ARG A 198 22.12 1.40 29.04
C ARG A 198 21.23 2.58 28.58
N ARG A 199 21.80 3.54 27.85
CA ARG A 199 21.06 4.69 27.32
C ARG A 199 20.00 4.23 26.32
N PHE A 200 20.36 3.34 25.43
CA PHE A 200 19.46 2.76 24.42
C PHE A 200 18.31 1.99 25.11
N MET A 201 18.63 1.09 26.04
CA MET A 201 17.61 0.36 26.81
C MET A 201 16.67 1.28 27.59
N LYS A 202 17.23 2.29 28.29
CA LYS A 202 16.42 3.27 29.04
C LYS A 202 15.47 4.05 28.12
N PHE A 203 15.92 4.35 26.91
CA PHE A 203 15.07 5.00 25.92
C PHE A 203 13.95 4.08 25.42
N LEU A 204 14.23 2.81 25.12
CA LEU A 204 13.21 1.86 24.70
C LEU A 204 12.20 1.57 25.83
N GLU A 205 12.68 1.50 27.10
CA GLU A 205 11.78 1.40 28.27
C GLU A 205 10.88 2.63 28.41
N PHE A 206 11.40 3.82 28.13
CA PHE A 206 10.58 5.04 28.09
C PHE A 206 9.52 4.95 27.00
N CYS A 207 9.87 4.44 25.80
CA CYS A 207 8.93 4.31 24.69
C CYS A 207 7.84 3.24 24.93
N THR A 208 8.15 2.21 25.76
CA THR A 208 7.16 1.16 26.08
C THR A 208 6.04 1.76 26.94
N GLY A 209 4.84 1.81 26.39
CA GLY A 209 3.68 2.41 27.09
C GLY A 209 3.64 3.94 27.11
N TRP A 210 4.58 4.62 26.43
CA TRP A 210 4.50 6.07 26.31
C TRP A 210 3.26 6.50 25.51
N ASN A 211 2.62 7.54 25.98
CA ASN A 211 1.47 8.13 25.31
C ASN A 211 1.62 9.65 25.26
N ALA A 212 1.36 10.24 24.10
CA ALA A 212 1.43 11.67 23.87
C ALA A 212 0.64 12.51 24.89
N THR A 213 -0.48 12.00 25.38
CA THR A 213 -1.33 12.71 26.36
C THR A 213 -0.75 12.70 27.79
N GLN A 214 0.22 11.84 28.09
CA GLN A 214 0.78 11.67 29.44
C GLN A 214 1.99 12.57 29.73
N ASP A 215 2.62 13.14 28.68
CA ASP A 215 3.79 14.01 28.85
C ASP A 215 3.67 15.29 28.01
N PRO A 216 2.73 16.20 28.38
CA PRO A 216 2.48 17.44 27.63
C PRO A 216 3.68 18.37 27.63
N ALA A 217 4.49 18.41 28.68
CA ALA A 217 5.68 19.27 28.77
C ALA A 217 6.78 18.83 27.79
N LEU A 218 6.96 17.53 27.59
CA LEU A 218 7.89 17.00 26.60
C LEU A 218 7.41 17.36 25.19
N LEU A 219 6.12 17.26 24.92
CA LEU A 219 5.56 17.62 23.63
C LEU A 219 5.69 19.11 23.34
N GLU A 220 5.43 19.98 24.31
CA GLU A 220 5.58 21.44 24.17
C GLU A 220 7.03 21.79 23.77
N GLU A 221 8.02 21.13 24.36
CA GLU A 221 9.44 21.41 24.10
C GLU A 221 9.95 20.78 22.77
N TYR A 222 9.52 19.54 22.44
CA TYR A 222 10.17 18.73 21.39
C TYR A 222 9.31 18.29 20.22
N CYS A 223 7.98 18.38 20.26
CA CYS A 223 7.10 17.71 19.29
C CYS A 223 7.44 17.98 17.81
N HIS A 224 7.84 19.19 17.48
CA HIS A 224 8.18 19.60 16.11
C HIS A 224 9.69 19.59 15.81
N ARG A 225 10.53 19.31 16.82
CA ARG A 225 11.98 19.23 16.62
C ARG A 225 12.37 17.86 16.05
N PRO A 226 13.51 17.78 15.34
CA PRO A 226 14.05 16.51 14.87
C PRO A 226 14.25 15.53 16.03
N LEU A 227 13.92 14.26 15.83
CA LEU A 227 14.11 13.20 16.82
C LEU A 227 15.56 13.12 17.32
N GLY A 228 16.56 13.29 16.44
CA GLY A 228 17.97 13.25 16.81
C GLY A 228 18.38 14.32 17.84
N GLU A 229 17.75 15.50 17.82
CA GLU A 229 17.98 16.53 18.84
C GLU A 229 17.45 16.07 20.22
N PHE A 230 16.28 15.49 20.26
CA PHE A 230 15.72 14.91 21.48
C PHE A 230 16.61 13.80 22.06
N LEU A 231 17.05 12.86 21.20
CA LEU A 231 17.93 11.75 21.61
C LEU A 231 19.27 12.25 22.17
N THR A 232 19.83 13.30 21.55
CA THR A 232 21.06 13.91 22.04
C THR A 232 20.87 14.61 23.38
N ARG A 233 19.86 15.47 23.50
CA ARG A 233 19.66 16.31 24.70
C ARG A 233 19.18 15.53 25.92
N LYS A 234 18.21 14.63 25.73
CA LYS A 234 17.59 13.87 26.87
C LYS A 234 18.36 12.61 27.23
N TYR A 235 18.95 11.92 26.26
CA TYR A 235 19.58 10.61 26.46
C TYR A 235 21.08 10.62 26.24
N SER A 236 21.68 11.75 25.78
CA SER A 236 23.12 11.87 25.46
C SER A 236 23.57 10.74 24.50
N MET A 237 22.76 10.42 23.49
CA MET A 237 23.07 9.36 22.54
C MET A 237 24.02 9.84 21.46
N GLY A 238 25.06 9.05 21.18
CA GLY A 238 25.98 9.28 20.08
C GLY A 238 25.38 8.88 18.71
N ALA A 239 26.07 9.26 17.64
CA ALA A 239 25.61 9.06 16.26
C ALA A 239 25.30 7.58 15.93
N GLU A 240 26.13 6.63 16.37
CA GLU A 240 25.91 5.19 16.13
C GLU A 240 24.62 4.67 16.75
N THR A 241 24.33 5.09 18.00
CA THR A 241 23.09 4.70 18.68
C THR A 241 21.87 5.34 18.03
N GLN A 242 22.00 6.59 17.59
CA GLN A 242 20.94 7.28 16.85
C GLN A 242 20.68 6.60 15.49
N ALA A 243 21.72 6.15 14.79
CA ALA A 243 21.57 5.44 13.52
C ALA A 243 20.76 4.13 13.68
N LEU A 244 20.94 3.40 14.79
CA LEU A 244 20.11 2.23 15.10
C LEU A 244 18.63 2.60 15.29
N ILE A 245 18.35 3.69 16.03
CA ILE A 245 16.99 4.17 16.25
C ILE A 245 16.37 4.63 14.92
N HIS A 246 17.10 5.42 14.15
CA HIS A 246 16.64 5.87 12.83
C HIS A 246 16.40 4.68 11.89
N GLY A 247 17.29 3.69 11.88
CA GLY A 247 17.08 2.45 11.10
C GLY A 247 15.80 1.71 11.50
N MET A 248 15.52 1.63 12.81
CA MET A 248 14.31 0.97 13.34
C MET A 248 13.02 1.63 12.81
N ILE A 249 12.96 2.95 12.75
CA ILE A 249 11.77 3.71 12.37
C ILE A 249 11.79 4.23 10.94
N ALA A 250 12.92 4.13 10.23
CA ALA A 250 13.06 4.66 8.86
C ALA A 250 12.05 4.06 7.88
N LEU A 251 11.55 2.84 8.16
CA LEU A 251 10.50 2.20 7.38
C LEU A 251 9.16 2.92 7.47
N MET A 252 8.88 3.59 8.59
CA MET A 252 7.63 4.29 8.88
C MET A 252 7.77 5.82 8.79
N ALA A 253 8.91 6.35 9.27
CA ALA A 253 9.19 7.78 9.31
C ALA A 253 10.69 8.04 9.05
N PRO A 254 11.11 8.30 7.81
CA PRO A 254 12.53 8.42 7.45
C PRO A 254 13.21 9.65 8.06
N GLN A 255 12.52 10.76 8.21
CA GLN A 255 13.03 12.00 8.82
C GLN A 255 12.02 12.52 9.85
N PRO A 256 11.85 11.82 10.98
CA PRO A 256 10.77 12.11 11.89
C PRO A 256 11.03 13.35 12.75
N THR A 257 9.98 14.11 13.01
CA THR A 257 9.92 14.93 14.22
C THR A 257 9.95 14.03 15.45
N THR A 258 10.19 14.61 16.61
CA THR A 258 10.21 13.83 17.87
C THR A 258 8.89 13.11 18.10
N LEU A 259 7.75 13.78 17.86
CA LEU A 259 6.43 13.17 18.02
C LEU A 259 6.24 11.97 17.07
N GLN A 260 6.55 12.14 15.78
CA GLN A 260 6.44 11.07 14.79
C GLN A 260 7.35 9.88 15.14
N GLY A 261 8.61 10.17 15.52
CA GLY A 261 9.57 9.14 15.89
C GLY A 261 9.17 8.36 17.14
N LEU A 262 8.75 9.05 18.20
CA LEU A 262 8.27 8.39 19.43
C LEU A 262 7.04 7.53 19.15
N THR A 263 6.06 8.04 18.40
CA THR A 263 4.85 7.28 18.03
C THR A 263 5.22 6.01 17.25
N ALA A 264 6.15 6.11 16.28
CA ALA A 264 6.59 4.95 15.51
C ALA A 264 7.33 3.93 16.36
N ILE A 265 8.25 4.38 17.25
CA ILE A 265 8.99 3.46 18.14
C ILE A 265 8.05 2.78 19.10
N CYS A 266 7.11 3.50 19.71
CA CYS A 266 6.12 2.93 20.64
C CYS A 266 5.32 1.83 19.95
N LEU A 267 4.80 2.09 18.75
CA LEU A 267 4.06 1.11 17.96
C LEU A 267 4.91 -0.13 17.66
N ILE A 268 6.19 0.05 17.29
CA ILE A 268 7.12 -1.06 17.07
C ILE A 268 7.33 -1.86 18.35
N MET A 269 7.64 -1.19 19.46
CA MET A 269 7.93 -1.86 20.73
C MET A 269 6.71 -2.61 21.27
N ASP A 270 5.53 -2.03 21.17
CA ASP A 270 4.26 -2.67 21.58
C ASP A 270 3.88 -3.86 20.69
N SER A 271 4.43 -3.90 19.48
CA SER A 271 4.16 -4.96 18.50
C SER A 271 5.15 -6.11 18.53
N VAL A 272 6.35 -5.91 19.11
CA VAL A 272 7.34 -6.99 19.26
C VAL A 272 6.80 -8.06 20.21
N GLY A 273 6.78 -9.31 19.76
CA GLY A 273 6.36 -10.45 20.57
C GLY A 273 4.85 -10.73 20.57
N VAL A 274 4.03 -9.93 19.85
CA VAL A 274 2.57 -10.18 19.78
C VAL A 274 2.27 -11.47 19.00
N TYR A 275 2.81 -11.62 17.81
CA TYR A 275 2.65 -12.84 17.00
C TYR A 275 3.99 -13.57 16.81
N CYS A 276 5.10 -12.86 16.87
CA CYS A 276 6.45 -13.38 16.71
C CYS A 276 7.47 -12.35 17.27
N PRO A 277 8.77 -12.69 17.35
CA PRO A 277 9.79 -11.73 17.81
C PRO A 277 9.93 -10.47 16.95
N SER A 278 9.39 -10.43 15.74
CA SER A 278 9.34 -9.24 14.87
C SER A 278 8.02 -8.49 15.04
N PRO A 279 8.01 -7.15 14.91
CA PRO A 279 6.78 -6.37 14.96
C PRO A 279 5.98 -6.39 13.66
N PHE A 280 6.57 -6.86 12.54
CA PHE A 280 6.02 -6.72 11.20
C PHE A 280 5.45 -8.02 10.64
N LEU A 281 4.32 -7.88 9.94
CA LEU A 281 3.62 -8.94 9.25
C LEU A 281 3.50 -8.59 7.75
N PHE A 282 3.50 -9.62 6.91
CA PHE A 282 3.29 -9.49 5.47
C PHE A 282 2.22 -10.50 5.01
N PRO A 283 1.28 -10.12 4.12
CA PRO A 283 0.28 -11.05 3.58
C PRO A 283 0.95 -12.19 2.80
N GLU A 284 0.52 -13.43 3.02
CA GLU A 284 1.20 -14.61 2.46
C GLU A 284 1.21 -14.61 0.92
N TYR A 285 0.14 -14.12 0.30
CA TYR A 285 0.01 -14.09 -1.16
C TYR A 285 0.10 -12.68 -1.75
N GLY A 286 0.70 -11.74 -1.00
CA GLY A 286 0.93 -10.36 -1.42
C GLY A 286 -0.12 -9.35 -0.92
N CYS A 287 0.22 -8.07 -1.06
CA CYS A 287 -0.59 -6.97 -0.52
C CYS A 287 -1.97 -6.83 -1.20
N GLY A 288 -2.11 -7.33 -2.43
CA GLY A 288 -3.38 -7.36 -3.18
C GLY A 288 -4.46 -8.22 -2.54
N GLU A 289 -4.13 -9.08 -1.55
CA GLU A 289 -5.14 -9.81 -0.78
C GLU A 289 -6.00 -8.90 0.09
N LEU A 290 -5.46 -7.80 0.60
CA LEU A 290 -6.20 -6.88 1.46
C LEU A 290 -7.41 -6.26 0.75
N PRO A 291 -7.27 -5.61 -0.43
CA PRO A 291 -8.44 -5.12 -1.17
C PRO A 291 -9.42 -6.23 -1.54
N GLN A 292 -8.95 -7.41 -1.91
CA GLN A 292 -9.84 -8.55 -2.22
C GLN A 292 -10.62 -9.02 -0.98
N ALA A 293 -9.98 -9.08 0.19
CA ALA A 293 -10.63 -9.47 1.44
C ALA A 293 -11.70 -8.45 1.89
N PHE A 294 -11.41 -7.15 1.79
CA PHE A 294 -12.40 -6.11 2.04
C PHE A 294 -13.54 -6.14 1.02
N ALA A 295 -13.24 -6.33 -0.26
CA ALA A 295 -14.27 -6.48 -1.31
C ALA A 295 -15.18 -7.67 -1.02
N ARG A 296 -14.62 -8.83 -0.64
CA ARG A 296 -15.38 -10.00 -0.24
C ARG A 296 -16.25 -9.72 0.99
N ASN A 297 -15.72 -9.03 1.99
CA ASN A 297 -16.47 -8.64 3.17
C ASN A 297 -17.66 -7.74 2.77
N ALA A 298 -17.44 -6.71 1.97
CA ALA A 298 -18.50 -5.83 1.50
C ALA A 298 -19.60 -6.60 0.74
N ALA A 299 -19.22 -7.54 -0.13
CA ALA A 299 -20.17 -8.38 -0.86
C ALA A 299 -21.01 -9.27 0.07
N VAL A 300 -20.44 -9.78 1.16
CA VAL A 300 -21.20 -10.55 2.19
C VAL A 300 -22.25 -9.66 2.86
N PHE A 301 -22.00 -8.36 2.98
CA PHE A 301 -22.97 -7.38 3.48
C PHE A 301 -23.84 -6.75 2.40
N GLY A 302 -23.88 -7.31 1.17
CA GLY A 302 -24.80 -6.94 0.11
C GLY A 302 -24.28 -5.94 -0.91
N ALA A 303 -23.00 -5.56 -0.89
CA ALA A 303 -22.43 -4.74 -1.95
C ALA A 303 -22.39 -5.49 -3.30
N ILE A 304 -22.77 -4.81 -4.37
CA ILE A 304 -22.76 -5.35 -5.73
C ILE A 304 -21.50 -4.88 -6.45
N TYR A 305 -20.78 -5.82 -7.08
CA TYR A 305 -19.53 -5.56 -7.80
C TYR A 305 -19.68 -5.78 -9.29
N LYS A 306 -19.15 -4.84 -10.09
CA LYS A 306 -18.90 -5.00 -11.52
C LYS A 306 -17.48 -4.59 -11.85
N VAL A 307 -16.65 -5.56 -12.18
CA VAL A 307 -15.22 -5.42 -12.49
C VAL A 307 -15.00 -5.75 -13.96
N GLY A 308 -14.06 -5.06 -14.60
CA GLY A 308 -13.88 -5.15 -16.06
C GLY A 308 -14.98 -4.46 -16.84
N TYR A 309 -15.67 -3.52 -16.21
CA TYR A 309 -16.87 -2.88 -16.72
C TYR A 309 -16.59 -1.45 -17.20
N PRO A 310 -16.97 -1.07 -18.43
CA PRO A 310 -16.72 0.28 -18.93
C PRO A 310 -17.52 1.32 -18.13
N ILE A 311 -16.78 2.24 -17.51
CA ILE A 311 -17.34 3.35 -16.71
C ILE A 311 -16.61 4.60 -17.14
N ASP A 312 -17.17 5.31 -18.08
CA ASP A 312 -16.45 6.41 -18.71
C ASP A 312 -17.15 7.76 -18.48
N HIS A 313 -18.41 7.77 -18.07
CA HIS A 313 -19.19 8.99 -17.90
C HIS A 313 -20.04 9.00 -16.64
N VAL A 314 -20.22 10.18 -16.09
CA VAL A 314 -21.15 10.49 -15.00
C VAL A 314 -22.08 11.63 -15.42
N VAL A 315 -23.20 11.77 -14.74
CA VAL A 315 -24.16 12.86 -14.97
C VAL A 315 -24.14 13.79 -13.78
N THR A 316 -24.01 15.09 -14.05
CA THR A 316 -24.10 16.13 -13.06
C THR A 316 -25.33 17.00 -13.30
N LYS A 317 -25.96 17.48 -12.23
CA LYS A 317 -27.09 18.39 -12.24
C LYS A 317 -26.97 19.36 -11.05
N GLU A 318 -27.02 20.65 -11.30
CA GLU A 318 -26.99 21.70 -10.25
C GLU A 318 -25.81 21.55 -9.26
N GLY A 319 -24.61 21.25 -9.75
CA GLY A 319 -23.41 21.11 -8.93
C GLY A 319 -23.33 19.82 -8.09
N ARG A 320 -24.19 18.84 -8.36
CA ARG A 320 -24.16 17.50 -7.76
C ARG A 320 -24.03 16.42 -8.83
N LEU A 321 -23.37 15.33 -8.51
CA LEU A 321 -23.38 14.12 -9.31
C LEU A 321 -24.72 13.41 -9.06
N SER A 322 -25.51 13.23 -10.11
CA SER A 322 -26.84 12.62 -10.03
C SER A 322 -26.82 11.12 -10.37
N ALA A 323 -25.94 10.72 -11.30
CA ALA A 323 -25.86 9.34 -11.74
C ALA A 323 -24.51 8.95 -12.34
N VAL A 324 -24.25 7.66 -12.40
CA VAL A 324 -23.18 7.04 -13.17
C VAL A 324 -23.79 6.35 -14.40
N LEU A 325 -23.16 6.55 -15.57
CA LEU A 325 -23.59 5.90 -16.80
C LEU A 325 -22.86 4.57 -16.99
N ILE A 326 -23.64 3.53 -17.16
CA ILE A 326 -23.17 2.17 -17.42
C ILE A 326 -23.91 1.60 -18.62
N GLU A 327 -23.49 0.44 -19.13
CA GLU A 327 -24.13 -0.20 -20.31
C GLU A 327 -25.63 -0.45 -20.10
N GLU A 328 -26.08 -0.80 -18.89
CA GLU A 328 -27.49 -1.01 -18.57
C GLU A 328 -28.29 0.27 -18.43
N GLY A 329 -27.63 1.43 -18.49
CA GLY A 329 -28.28 2.73 -18.42
C GLY A 329 -27.73 3.66 -17.33
N LYS A 330 -28.61 4.49 -16.82
CA LYS A 330 -28.32 5.51 -15.81
C LYS A 330 -28.61 4.97 -14.42
N ILE A 331 -27.60 4.90 -13.55
CA ILE A 331 -27.73 4.51 -12.15
C ILE A 331 -27.59 5.72 -11.25
N ASN A 332 -28.64 6.07 -10.54
CA ASN A 332 -28.67 7.21 -9.62
C ASN A 332 -27.94 6.87 -8.30
N CYS A 333 -27.42 7.91 -7.61
CA CYS A 333 -26.76 7.75 -6.32
C CYS A 333 -26.80 8.99 -5.48
N ASP A 334 -26.66 8.81 -4.16
CA ASP A 334 -26.58 9.93 -3.22
C ASP A 334 -25.14 10.45 -3.09
N VAL A 335 -24.16 9.53 -3.04
CA VAL A 335 -22.74 9.81 -2.84
C VAL A 335 -21.88 8.93 -3.75
N VAL A 336 -20.79 9.52 -4.25
CA VAL A 336 -19.76 8.79 -4.99
C VAL A 336 -18.42 8.92 -4.28
N PHE A 337 -17.78 7.77 -4.03
CA PHE A 337 -16.37 7.68 -3.65
C PHE A 337 -15.55 7.20 -4.84
N SER A 338 -14.38 7.76 -5.06
CA SER A 338 -13.60 7.50 -6.26
C SER A 338 -12.12 7.39 -5.97
N SER A 339 -11.45 6.47 -6.67
CA SER A 339 -9.99 6.52 -6.74
C SER A 339 -9.54 7.74 -7.58
N PRO A 340 -8.30 8.23 -7.36
CA PRO A 340 -7.80 9.43 -8.03
C PRO A 340 -7.76 9.34 -9.56
N GLU A 341 -7.69 8.14 -10.12
CA GLU A 341 -7.61 7.91 -11.56
C GLU A 341 -8.91 8.22 -12.32
N TYR A 342 -10.07 8.12 -11.63
CA TYR A 342 -11.38 8.42 -12.22
C TYR A 342 -11.75 9.91 -12.18
N VAL A 343 -10.96 10.73 -11.48
CA VAL A 343 -11.26 12.16 -11.32
C VAL A 343 -11.09 12.89 -12.64
N PRO A 344 -12.13 13.55 -13.18
CA PRO A 344 -12.02 14.42 -14.34
C PRO A 344 -10.99 15.52 -14.15
N ARG A 345 -10.29 15.91 -15.23
CA ARG A 345 -9.29 16.99 -15.15
C ARG A 345 -9.90 18.31 -14.66
N GLU A 346 -11.09 18.64 -15.14
CA GLU A 346 -11.82 19.85 -14.80
C GLU A 346 -12.27 19.95 -13.34
N TRP A 347 -12.25 18.81 -12.60
CA TRP A 347 -12.58 18.78 -11.17
C TRP A 347 -11.35 18.88 -10.28
N ARG A 348 -10.16 18.96 -10.85
CA ARG A 348 -8.92 19.10 -10.09
C ARG A 348 -8.60 20.58 -9.90
N GLY A 349 -8.30 20.99 -8.67
CA GLY A 349 -7.90 22.36 -8.33
C GLY A 349 -6.47 22.72 -8.70
N ILE A 350 -5.72 21.82 -9.31
CA ILE A 350 -4.29 21.96 -9.62
C ILE A 350 -4.14 22.37 -11.08
N GLU A 351 -3.40 23.45 -11.36
CA GLU A 351 -3.05 23.87 -12.72
C GLU A 351 -2.09 22.89 -13.40
N GLU A 352 -2.17 22.82 -14.75
CA GLU A 352 -1.22 22.07 -15.58
C GLU A 352 0.20 22.60 -15.34
N GLY A 353 1.02 21.84 -14.60
CA GLY A 353 2.42 22.22 -14.32
C GLY A 353 2.95 21.72 -12.99
N ASP A 354 2.10 21.40 -12.04
CA ASP A 354 2.54 20.79 -10.79
C ASP A 354 3.05 19.37 -11.06
N VAL A 355 4.36 19.25 -10.97
CA VAL A 355 5.05 17.95 -11.09
C VAL A 355 4.57 17.08 -9.93
N LYS A 356 3.61 16.21 -10.20
CA LYS A 356 3.17 15.20 -9.22
C LYS A 356 4.41 14.46 -8.75
N LYS A 357 4.65 14.45 -7.46
CA LYS A 357 5.68 13.59 -6.86
C LYS A 357 5.44 12.17 -7.34
N ARG A 358 6.48 11.51 -7.78
CA ARG A 358 6.39 10.13 -8.27
C ARG A 358 7.10 9.20 -7.31
N ILE A 359 6.63 7.97 -7.28
CA ILE A 359 7.25 6.85 -6.57
C ILE A 359 7.91 6.00 -7.64
N TYR A 360 9.21 5.86 -7.56
CA TYR A 360 9.99 5.03 -8.47
C TYR A 360 10.11 3.63 -7.90
N ARG A 361 9.93 2.65 -8.75
CA ARG A 361 9.84 1.24 -8.39
C ARG A 361 10.77 0.42 -9.27
N SER A 362 11.43 -0.54 -8.64
CA SER A 362 12.00 -1.68 -9.37
C SER A 362 11.59 -2.98 -8.71
N ILE A 363 11.25 -3.94 -9.53
CA ILE A 363 10.96 -5.31 -9.14
C ILE A 363 11.96 -6.19 -9.85
N VAL A 364 12.87 -6.78 -9.08
CA VAL A 364 13.91 -7.66 -9.59
C VAL A 364 13.56 -9.10 -9.21
N ILE A 365 13.44 -9.97 -10.20
CA ILE A 365 13.25 -11.40 -9.99
C ILE A 365 14.56 -12.10 -10.36
N SER A 366 15.18 -12.76 -9.39
CA SER A 366 16.50 -13.38 -9.53
C SER A 366 16.52 -14.81 -8.98
N ASN A 367 17.50 -15.58 -9.37
CA ASN A 367 17.75 -16.92 -8.82
C ASN A 367 18.62 -16.87 -7.55
N GLU A 368 19.17 -15.71 -7.24
CA GLU A 368 20.04 -15.47 -6.10
C GLU A 368 19.48 -14.35 -5.24
N ALA A 369 19.64 -14.50 -3.93
CA ALA A 369 19.33 -13.43 -3.00
C ALA A 369 20.44 -12.37 -3.10
N GLY A 370 20.10 -11.17 -3.55
CA GLY A 370 21.03 -10.03 -3.53
C GLY A 370 21.50 -9.78 -2.10
N ASN A 371 22.82 -9.67 -1.90
CA ASN A 371 23.47 -9.46 -0.60
C ASN A 371 22.94 -10.31 0.57
N GLN A 372 22.47 -11.52 0.32
CA GLN A 372 22.00 -12.47 1.32
C GLN A 372 20.95 -11.90 2.30
N LEU A 373 20.07 -11.03 1.80
CA LEU A 373 19.02 -10.41 2.61
C LEU A 373 18.08 -11.43 3.24
N VAL A 374 17.61 -12.42 2.45
CA VAL A 374 16.83 -13.55 2.94
C VAL A 374 17.70 -14.83 3.00
N ASP A 375 17.35 -15.72 3.91
CA ASP A 375 18.02 -17.02 4.10
C ASP A 375 16.99 -18.13 4.33
N LYS A 376 17.48 -19.29 4.79
CA LYS A 376 16.62 -20.46 5.06
C LYS A 376 15.59 -20.22 6.18
N GLU A 377 15.83 -19.24 7.05
CA GLU A 377 14.99 -18.96 8.22
C GLU A 377 14.04 -17.78 7.99
N ALA A 378 14.38 -16.87 7.08
CA ALA A 378 13.62 -15.67 6.80
C ALA A 378 12.98 -15.72 5.40
N ASP A 379 11.66 -15.71 5.37
CA ASP A 379 10.88 -15.70 4.13
C ASP A 379 10.82 -14.29 3.51
N VAL A 380 10.89 -13.25 4.35
CA VAL A 380 10.87 -11.85 3.95
C VAL A 380 11.93 -11.09 4.74
N ALA A 381 12.69 -10.26 4.04
CA ALA A 381 13.61 -9.28 4.62
C ALA A 381 13.16 -7.87 4.24
N LEU A 382 13.29 -6.95 5.18
CA LEU A 382 12.86 -5.57 5.05
C LEU A 382 13.98 -4.64 5.50
N THR A 383 14.28 -3.61 4.71
CA THR A 383 15.26 -2.59 5.07
C THR A 383 14.96 -1.24 4.43
N SER A 384 15.49 -0.19 5.03
CA SER A 384 15.64 1.12 4.41
C SER A 384 17.09 1.32 3.97
N PHE A 385 17.31 2.11 2.93
CA PHE A 385 18.64 2.43 2.41
C PHE A 385 18.68 3.85 1.83
N GLY A 386 19.88 4.31 1.45
CA GLY A 386 20.08 5.65 0.92
C GLY A 386 20.16 6.72 2.01
N ASP A 387 20.19 7.99 1.61
CA ASP A 387 20.36 9.10 2.53
C ASP A 387 19.20 9.14 3.55
N GLN A 388 19.57 8.99 4.82
CA GLN A 388 18.63 8.95 5.96
C GLN A 388 17.49 7.94 5.81
N GLY A 389 17.71 6.83 5.08
CA GLY A 389 16.70 5.80 4.88
C GLY A 389 15.53 6.25 3.99
N SER A 390 15.80 7.13 3.01
CA SER A 390 14.76 7.65 2.09
C SER A 390 14.16 6.59 1.19
N SER A 391 14.90 5.52 0.90
CA SER A 391 14.47 4.44 0.02
C SER A 391 14.16 3.16 0.81
N ARG A 392 13.39 2.27 0.20
CA ARG A 392 12.91 1.02 0.82
C ARG A 392 13.29 -0.17 -0.02
N LEU A 393 13.61 -1.25 0.65
CA LEU A 393 13.85 -2.55 0.05
C LEU A 393 13.08 -3.63 0.81
N MET A 394 12.36 -4.44 0.06
CA MET A 394 11.76 -5.68 0.55
C MET A 394 12.19 -6.82 -0.36
N GLN A 395 12.74 -7.87 0.23
CA GLN A 395 13.08 -9.09 -0.52
C GLN A 395 12.27 -10.26 0.00
N MET A 396 11.63 -10.97 -0.92
CA MET A 396 10.88 -12.20 -0.66
C MET A 396 11.69 -13.40 -1.13
N GLY A 397 11.78 -14.41 -0.26
CA GLY A 397 12.47 -15.66 -0.52
C GLY A 397 11.58 -16.67 -1.27
N HIS A 398 12.21 -17.76 -1.70
CA HIS A 398 11.59 -18.81 -2.52
C HIS A 398 10.36 -19.50 -1.88
N ARG A 399 10.12 -19.34 -0.59
CA ARG A 399 8.91 -19.85 0.09
C ARG A 399 7.71 -18.91 -0.05
N MET A 400 7.96 -17.62 -0.32
CA MET A 400 6.92 -16.62 -0.55
C MET A 400 6.61 -16.43 -2.04
N THR A 401 7.54 -16.86 -2.90
CA THR A 401 7.42 -16.72 -4.35
C THR A 401 7.36 -18.11 -5.02
N ALA A 402 8.24 -18.40 -5.94
CA ALA A 402 8.37 -19.73 -6.54
C ALA A 402 9.71 -20.38 -6.15
N PRO A 403 9.79 -21.71 -5.99
CA PRO A 403 11.02 -22.40 -5.63
C PRO A 403 12.20 -22.02 -6.53
N GLY A 404 13.30 -21.57 -5.91
CA GLY A 404 14.51 -21.14 -6.60
C GLY A 404 14.50 -19.71 -7.11
N TYR A 405 13.47 -18.90 -6.78
CA TYR A 405 13.40 -17.50 -7.15
C TYR A 405 13.25 -16.60 -5.93
N PHE A 406 13.80 -15.40 -6.06
CA PHE A 406 13.68 -14.29 -5.11
C PHE A 406 13.05 -13.10 -5.82
N VAL A 407 12.23 -12.35 -5.11
CA VAL A 407 11.65 -11.11 -5.60
C VAL A 407 12.13 -9.96 -4.72
N THR A 408 12.83 -9.02 -5.32
CA THR A 408 13.32 -7.82 -4.62
C THR A 408 12.55 -6.60 -5.10
N HIS A 409 11.86 -5.97 -4.18
CA HIS A 409 11.17 -4.71 -4.40
C HIS A 409 12.04 -3.55 -3.94
N LEU A 410 12.30 -2.60 -4.83
CA LEU A 410 12.94 -1.33 -4.52
C LEU A 410 11.94 -0.21 -4.69
N ILE A 411 11.94 0.73 -3.75
CA ILE A 411 11.09 1.93 -3.76
C ILE A 411 11.99 3.12 -3.46
N ALA A 412 11.95 4.16 -4.30
CA ALA A 412 12.70 5.39 -4.11
C ALA A 412 11.95 6.62 -4.64
N ASP A 413 12.47 7.80 -4.34
CA ASP A 413 11.92 9.08 -4.78
C ASP A 413 12.41 9.48 -6.18
N ASP A 414 13.45 8.81 -6.68
CA ASP A 414 14.08 9.09 -7.98
C ASP A 414 14.62 7.82 -8.63
N GLU A 415 14.81 7.90 -9.95
CA GLU A 415 15.30 6.80 -10.77
C GLU A 415 16.76 6.46 -10.50
N GLU A 416 17.59 7.46 -10.22
CA GLU A 416 19.03 7.27 -9.99
C GLU A 416 19.28 6.42 -8.74
N SER A 417 18.52 6.65 -7.67
CA SER A 417 18.56 5.85 -6.44
C SER A 417 18.20 4.39 -6.71
N ILE A 418 17.20 4.11 -7.55
CA ILE A 418 16.84 2.75 -7.98
C ILE A 418 18.01 2.10 -8.71
N ARG A 419 18.56 2.76 -9.73
CA ARG A 419 19.66 2.22 -10.57
C ARG A 419 20.92 1.94 -9.75
N LYS A 420 21.26 2.85 -8.83
CA LYS A 420 22.39 2.67 -7.89
C LYS A 420 22.17 1.47 -6.96
N ALA A 421 20.97 1.33 -6.41
CA ALA A 421 20.64 0.20 -5.55
C ALA A 421 20.74 -1.13 -6.28
N GLU A 422 20.17 -1.23 -7.48
CA GLU A 422 20.26 -2.46 -8.29
C GLU A 422 21.70 -2.85 -8.61
N SER A 423 22.53 -1.91 -9.08
CA SER A 423 23.92 -2.18 -9.45
C SER A 423 24.77 -2.67 -8.28
N ARG A 424 24.44 -2.26 -7.05
CA ARG A 424 25.12 -2.68 -5.84
C ARG A 424 24.62 -3.99 -5.25
N LEU A 425 23.30 -4.21 -5.34
CA LEU A 425 22.68 -5.47 -4.87
C LEU A 425 23.02 -6.65 -5.79
N PHE A 426 23.16 -6.39 -7.08
CA PHE A 426 23.30 -7.40 -8.13
C PHE A 426 24.45 -7.05 -9.10
N PRO A 427 25.70 -6.86 -8.62
CA PRO A 427 26.78 -6.32 -9.44
C PRO A 427 27.14 -7.19 -10.65
N ASP A 428 27.07 -8.51 -10.53
CA ASP A 428 27.51 -9.47 -11.54
C ASP A 428 26.43 -10.51 -11.89
N THR A 429 25.22 -10.31 -11.41
CA THR A 429 24.14 -11.30 -11.57
C THR A 429 23.31 -11.01 -12.82
N PRO A 430 23.24 -11.90 -13.80
CA PRO A 430 22.27 -11.78 -14.87
C PRO A 430 20.88 -11.90 -14.27
N LEU A 431 20.13 -10.80 -14.28
CA LEU A 431 18.79 -10.74 -13.75
C LEU A 431 17.81 -11.31 -14.77
N PRO A 432 17.11 -12.41 -14.46
CA PRO A 432 16.19 -13.02 -15.41
C PRO A 432 15.01 -12.09 -15.77
N TYR A 433 14.56 -11.26 -14.81
CA TYR A 433 13.51 -10.28 -15.04
C TYR A 433 13.69 -9.05 -14.15
N LYS A 434 13.49 -7.88 -14.75
CA LYS A 434 13.56 -6.60 -14.08
C LYS A 434 12.48 -5.67 -14.62
N LEU A 435 11.62 -5.20 -13.75
CA LEU A 435 10.54 -4.26 -14.08
C LEU A 435 10.82 -2.93 -13.40
N ARG A 436 10.98 -1.87 -14.17
CA ARG A 436 11.16 -0.51 -13.65
C ARG A 436 10.00 0.37 -14.10
N PHE A 437 9.33 0.98 -13.16
CA PHE A 437 8.23 1.89 -13.44
C PHE A 437 8.10 2.94 -12.35
N SER A 438 7.39 4.00 -12.65
CA SER A 438 7.02 5.00 -11.66
C SER A 438 5.53 5.26 -11.66
N LEU A 439 4.99 5.50 -10.48
CA LEU A 439 3.59 5.80 -10.23
C LEU A 439 3.46 7.20 -9.62
N PRO A 440 2.38 7.95 -9.87
CA PRO A 440 2.15 9.19 -9.16
C PRO A 440 1.93 8.90 -7.68
N ALA A 441 2.65 9.60 -6.81
CA ALA A 441 2.34 9.56 -5.39
C ALA A 441 1.00 10.23 -5.16
N SER A 442 0.19 9.64 -4.30
CA SER A 442 -1.03 10.31 -3.86
C SER A 442 -0.68 11.59 -3.13
N THR A 443 -1.17 12.69 -3.64
CA THR A 443 -1.31 13.93 -2.89
C THR A 443 -2.73 14.01 -2.36
N ASP A 444 -2.99 14.82 -1.36
CA ASP A 444 -4.35 15.13 -0.97
C ASP A 444 -5.06 15.76 -2.17
N PHE A 445 -6.25 15.27 -2.47
CA PHE A 445 -7.05 15.81 -3.55
C PHE A 445 -7.58 17.18 -3.13
N GLU A 446 -7.23 18.19 -3.91
CA GLU A 446 -7.82 19.51 -3.78
C GLU A 446 -8.95 19.64 -4.81
N PRO A 447 -10.22 19.76 -4.37
CA PRO A 447 -11.34 19.89 -5.28
C PRO A 447 -11.26 21.24 -6.00
N GLY A 448 -11.43 21.21 -7.33
CA GLY A 448 -11.63 22.40 -8.13
C GLY A 448 -13.07 22.95 -7.98
N PRO A 449 -13.32 24.15 -8.50
CA PRO A 449 -14.63 24.82 -8.39
C PRO A 449 -15.78 24.06 -9.05
N SER A 450 -15.48 23.17 -9.99
CA SER A 450 -16.46 22.35 -10.72
C SER A 450 -16.68 20.97 -10.10
N THR A 451 -16.02 20.65 -8.99
CA THR A 451 -16.17 19.34 -8.33
C THR A 451 -17.56 19.23 -7.70
N PRO A 452 -18.35 18.21 -8.02
CA PRO A 452 -19.65 18.00 -7.39
C PRO A 452 -19.53 17.80 -5.88
N SER A 453 -20.45 18.37 -5.12
CA SER A 453 -20.41 18.36 -3.65
C SER A 453 -20.55 16.97 -3.01
N ASN A 454 -21.05 15.98 -3.74
CA ASN A 454 -21.21 14.60 -3.30
C ASN A 454 -20.24 13.62 -4.00
N PHE A 455 -19.16 14.15 -4.59
CA PHE A 455 -18.07 13.36 -5.16
C PHE A 455 -16.82 13.47 -4.27
N HIS A 456 -16.38 12.36 -3.73
CA HIS A 456 -15.30 12.31 -2.75
C HIS A 456 -14.15 11.42 -3.25
N VAL A 457 -12.96 11.98 -3.30
CA VAL A 457 -11.77 11.26 -3.76
C VAL A 457 -11.07 10.61 -2.57
N LEU A 458 -10.86 9.31 -2.67
CA LEU A 458 -10.13 8.52 -1.69
C LEU A 458 -8.61 8.62 -1.92
N PRO A 459 -7.78 8.33 -0.90
CA PRO A 459 -6.33 8.40 -1.06
C PRO A 459 -5.84 7.36 -2.06
N GLY A 460 -4.93 7.74 -2.95
CA GLY A 460 -4.20 6.80 -3.80
C GLY A 460 -3.01 6.17 -3.06
N ILE A 461 -2.06 5.61 -3.82
CA ILE A 461 -0.83 5.04 -3.28
C ILE A 461 0.08 6.13 -2.70
N ASP A 462 0.76 5.79 -1.61
CA ASP A 462 1.82 6.58 -1.01
C ASP A 462 3.12 5.76 -0.90
N ARG A 463 4.22 6.42 -0.55
CA ARG A 463 5.52 5.76 -0.41
C ARG A 463 5.75 5.11 0.95
N ASN A 464 4.84 5.28 1.92
CA ASN A 464 4.97 4.66 3.23
C ASN A 464 4.79 3.15 3.11
N LEU A 465 5.53 2.41 3.90
CA LEU A 465 5.38 0.95 3.94
C LEU A 465 4.25 0.47 4.86
N ASP A 466 3.64 1.35 5.64
CA ASP A 466 2.48 1.05 6.50
C ASP A 466 1.15 1.44 5.81
N TYR A 467 0.05 1.07 6.47
CA TYR A 467 -1.31 1.37 6.01
C TYR A 467 -2.01 2.45 6.86
N ILE A 468 -1.31 3.06 7.82
CA ILE A 468 -1.93 3.90 8.86
C ILE A 468 -2.61 5.09 8.24
N GLN A 469 -1.89 5.85 7.40
CA GLN A 469 -2.43 7.07 6.79
C GLN A 469 -3.60 6.79 5.85
N VAL A 470 -3.53 5.69 5.10
CA VAL A 470 -4.61 5.27 4.18
C VAL A 470 -5.89 4.99 4.97
N LEU A 471 -5.79 4.20 6.03
CA LEU A 471 -6.95 3.85 6.86
C LEU A 471 -7.55 5.09 7.55
N GLU A 472 -6.70 5.99 8.08
CA GLU A 472 -7.15 7.21 8.74
C GLU A 472 -7.89 8.15 7.79
N LYS A 473 -7.39 8.34 6.56
CA LYS A 473 -8.05 9.16 5.54
C LYS A 473 -9.39 8.57 5.11
N VAL A 474 -9.46 7.26 4.91
CA VAL A 474 -10.73 6.58 4.58
C VAL A 474 -11.73 6.71 5.73
N ARG A 475 -11.29 6.50 6.97
CA ARG A 475 -12.14 6.70 8.17
C ARG A 475 -12.65 8.13 8.27
N HIS A 476 -11.78 9.11 8.05
CA HIS A 476 -12.16 10.52 8.07
C HIS A 476 -13.20 10.84 7.00
N SER A 477 -12.99 10.38 5.76
CA SER A 477 -13.95 10.54 4.67
C SER A 477 -15.30 9.90 4.99
N PHE A 478 -15.29 8.68 5.53
CA PHE A 478 -16.51 8.01 5.96
C PHE A 478 -17.26 8.79 7.04
N SER A 479 -16.56 9.20 8.12
CA SER A 479 -17.18 9.89 9.24
C SER A 479 -17.70 11.30 8.89
N SER A 480 -17.08 11.96 7.90
CA SER A 480 -17.55 13.25 7.42
C SER A 480 -18.88 13.17 6.64
N ILE A 481 -19.11 12.06 5.94
CA ILE A 481 -20.30 11.84 5.12
C ILE A 481 -21.41 11.16 5.92
N PHE A 482 -21.05 10.27 6.85
CA PHE A 482 -21.98 9.51 7.69
C PHE A 482 -21.73 9.79 9.18
N PRO A 483 -22.01 11.01 9.65
CA PRO A 483 -21.76 11.37 11.05
C PRO A 483 -22.60 10.51 11.99
N GLY A 484 -21.95 10.00 13.06
CA GLY A 484 -22.60 9.14 14.06
C GLY A 484 -22.76 7.67 13.64
N VAL A 485 -22.26 7.28 12.47
CA VAL A 485 -22.23 5.88 12.02
C VAL A 485 -20.86 5.29 12.32
N ASP A 486 -20.82 4.09 12.91
CA ASP A 486 -19.57 3.40 13.22
C ASP A 486 -18.84 2.95 11.97
N PHE A 487 -17.56 3.30 11.89
CA PHE A 487 -16.66 2.85 10.81
C PHE A 487 -16.17 1.43 11.08
N LEU A 488 -16.48 0.48 10.21
CA LEU A 488 -16.13 -0.94 10.34
C LEU A 488 -16.48 -1.48 11.74
N PRO A 489 -17.78 -1.53 12.10
CA PRO A 489 -18.21 -1.94 13.42
C PRO A 489 -17.79 -3.38 13.74
N THR A 490 -17.66 -3.69 15.02
CA THR A 490 -17.34 -5.05 15.47
C THR A 490 -18.47 -6.00 15.07
N THR A 491 -18.18 -6.97 14.22
CA THR A 491 -19.15 -7.96 13.81
C THR A 491 -19.34 -9.03 14.90
N ALA A 492 -20.55 -9.53 15.09
CA ALA A 492 -20.84 -10.61 16.05
C ALA A 492 -19.98 -11.87 15.83
N ALA A 493 -19.43 -12.04 14.64
CA ALA A 493 -18.52 -13.12 14.29
C ALA A 493 -17.06 -12.86 14.73
N SER A 494 -16.69 -11.65 15.14
CA SER A 494 -15.37 -11.30 15.69
C SER A 494 -15.32 -11.35 17.23
N SER A 495 -16.47 -11.45 17.91
CA SER A 495 -16.56 -11.61 19.35
C SER A 495 -16.32 -13.06 19.76
N ARG A 496 -15.11 -13.61 19.53
CA ARG A 496 -14.65 -14.74 20.35
C ARG A 496 -14.23 -14.16 21.71
N PRO A 497 -14.57 -14.85 22.84
CA PRO A 497 -14.03 -14.45 24.12
C PRO A 497 -12.50 -14.44 24.01
N GLU A 498 -11.87 -13.35 24.49
CA GLU A 498 -10.45 -13.34 24.75
C GLU A 498 -10.14 -14.53 25.65
N ASP A 499 -9.22 -15.40 25.23
CA ASP A 499 -8.72 -16.45 26.11
C ASP A 499 -8.15 -15.75 27.36
N PRO A 500 -8.48 -16.24 28.55
CA PRO A 500 -7.96 -15.64 29.80
C PRO A 500 -6.44 -15.75 29.82
N GLU A 501 -5.78 -14.69 30.30
CA GLU A 501 -4.33 -14.45 30.43
C GLU A 501 -3.52 -15.64 30.95
#